data_b9c35ed74af8aebe9a08cda15222252e
#
_entry.id   b9c35ed74af8aebe9a08cda15222252e
#
_cell.length_a   1.000
_cell.length_b   1.000
_cell.length_c   1.000
_cell.angle_alpha   90.00
_cell.angle_beta   90.00
_cell.angle_gamma   90.00
#
_symmetry.space_group_name_H-M   'P 1'
#
loop_
_entity.id
_entity.type
_entity.pdbx_description
1 polymer ?
#
loop_
_entity_poly.entity_id
_entity_poly.type
_entity_poly.pdbx_seq_one_letter_code
_entity_poly.pdbx_strand_id
1 'polypeptide(L)'
;YLNTSAAKIIHAGNLGAGIALKLCNNLITYSQFTAMSEATRLAEACGLSAEVLREVGKENGVINEQMYMFISNRNALAANGDQATIDKYMGPMGLLGEKDLNCALTTAADLQLSLPATEVIRDMINDVFIAKA
;
A
#
# COMPACT_ATOMS: atom_id res chain seq x y z
N TYR A 1 -20.62 -10.03 20.24
CA TYR A 1 -19.45 -9.18 20.52
C TYR A 1 -18.73 -8.75 19.25
N LEU A 2 -18.30 -9.68 18.38
CA LEU A 2 -17.64 -9.35 17.12
C LEU A 2 -18.52 -8.54 16.19
N ASN A 3 -19.83 -8.78 16.18
CA ASN A 3 -20.79 -8.04 15.37
C ASN A 3 -20.94 -6.57 15.78
N THR A 4 -20.53 -6.19 16.99
CA THR A 4 -20.55 -4.80 17.45
C THR A 4 -19.32 -4.00 17.01
N SER A 5 -18.22 -4.66 16.61
CA SER A 5 -16.96 -4.04 16.24
C SER A 5 -16.66 -4.10 14.72
N ALA A 6 -17.45 -4.85 13.95
CA ALA A 6 -17.25 -5.01 12.51
C ALA A 6 -18.59 -5.13 11.79
N ALA A 7 -18.70 -4.46 10.63
CA ALA A 7 -19.88 -4.55 9.77
C ALA A 7 -20.04 -5.92 9.11
N LYS A 8 -18.94 -6.66 8.92
CA LYS A 8 -18.91 -8.01 8.35
C LYS A 8 -17.81 -8.83 9.01
N ILE A 9 -18.16 -10.07 9.37
CA ILE A 9 -17.21 -11.04 9.93
C ILE A 9 -16.97 -12.13 8.89
N ILE A 10 -15.69 -12.35 8.56
CA ILE A 10 -15.27 -13.40 7.64
C ILE A 10 -14.50 -14.46 8.43
N HIS A 11 -14.94 -15.71 8.34
CA HIS A 11 -14.22 -16.83 8.96
C HIS A 11 -13.07 -17.25 8.05
N ALA A 12 -11.83 -17.04 8.53
CA ALA A 12 -10.62 -17.25 7.71
C ALA A 12 -10.12 -18.71 7.72
N GLY A 13 -10.59 -19.55 8.64
CA GLY A 13 -10.14 -20.93 8.77
C GLY A 13 -9.58 -21.28 10.15
N ASN A 14 -8.55 -22.12 10.21
CA ASN A 14 -7.94 -22.62 11.44
C ASN A 14 -7.17 -21.53 12.20
N LEU A 15 -6.69 -21.86 13.40
CA LEU A 15 -5.85 -20.98 14.22
C LEU A 15 -4.64 -20.50 13.40
N GLY A 16 -4.39 -19.20 13.44
CA GLY A 16 -3.34 -18.56 12.65
C GLY A 16 -3.74 -18.13 11.26
N ALA A 17 -4.86 -18.61 10.70
CA ALA A 17 -5.33 -18.25 9.36
C ALA A 17 -5.67 -16.75 9.25
N GLY A 18 -6.16 -16.13 10.33
CA GLY A 18 -6.45 -14.70 10.37
C GLY A 18 -5.20 -13.84 10.22
N ILE A 19 -4.08 -14.24 10.83
CA ILE A 19 -2.79 -13.55 10.71
C ILE A 19 -2.25 -13.72 9.29
N ALA A 20 -2.30 -14.92 8.73
CA ALA A 20 -1.88 -15.18 7.36
C ALA A 20 -2.69 -14.35 6.36
N LEU A 21 -4.00 -14.29 6.53
CA LEU A 21 -4.89 -13.50 5.68
C LEU A 21 -4.56 -12.01 5.78
N LYS A 22 -4.28 -11.49 6.97
CA LYS A 22 -3.84 -10.10 7.16
C LYS A 22 -2.54 -9.81 6.40
N LEU A 23 -1.56 -10.68 6.49
CA LEU A 23 -0.29 -10.52 5.77
C LEU A 23 -0.51 -10.50 4.25
N CYS A 24 -1.32 -11.41 3.72
CA CYS A 24 -1.66 -11.46 2.31
C CYS A 24 -2.38 -10.17 1.85
N ASN A 25 -3.36 -9.73 2.62
CA ASN A 25 -4.11 -8.50 2.32
C ASN A 25 -3.22 -7.27 2.34
N ASN A 26 -2.35 -7.16 3.34
CA ASN A 26 -1.42 -6.04 3.46
C ASN A 26 -0.39 -6.03 2.32
N LEU A 27 0.10 -7.20 1.92
CA LEU A 27 0.98 -7.33 0.74
C LEU A 27 0.31 -6.74 -0.50
N ILE A 28 -0.94 -7.06 -0.76
CA ILE A 28 -1.70 -6.50 -1.88
C ILE A 28 -1.82 -4.98 -1.73
N THR A 29 -2.17 -4.50 -0.55
CA THR A 29 -2.33 -3.06 -0.29
C THR A 29 -1.05 -2.28 -0.56
N TYR A 30 0.08 -2.73 -0.02
CA TYR A 30 1.37 -2.05 -0.24
C TYR A 30 1.85 -2.15 -1.69
N SER A 31 1.54 -3.24 -2.38
CA SER A 31 1.78 -3.39 -3.82
C SER A 31 0.97 -2.36 -4.62
N GLN A 32 -0.29 -2.17 -4.27
CA GLN A 32 -1.16 -1.18 -4.90
C GLN A 32 -0.64 0.24 -4.67
N PHE A 33 -0.21 0.59 -3.47
CA PHE A 33 0.34 1.91 -3.16
C PHE A 33 1.62 2.18 -3.96
N THR A 34 2.50 1.20 -4.07
CA THR A 34 3.73 1.29 -4.85
C THR A 34 3.41 1.49 -6.33
N ALA A 35 2.54 0.68 -6.89
CA ALA A 35 2.11 0.78 -8.28
C ALA A 35 1.44 2.12 -8.58
N MET A 36 0.57 2.60 -7.67
CA MET A 36 -0.11 3.89 -7.80
C MET A 36 0.86 5.06 -7.79
N SER A 37 1.91 4.99 -6.95
CA SER A 37 2.96 6.01 -6.90
C SER A 37 3.69 6.12 -8.24
N GLU A 38 4.13 5.01 -8.80
CA GLU A 38 4.86 5.00 -10.06
C GLU A 38 3.98 5.38 -11.26
N ALA A 39 2.75 4.83 -11.32
CA ALA A 39 1.80 5.14 -12.39
C ALA A 39 1.42 6.62 -12.40
N THR A 40 1.23 7.23 -11.24
CA THR A 40 0.94 8.68 -11.14
C THR A 40 2.10 9.51 -11.66
N ARG A 41 3.34 9.19 -11.26
CA ARG A 41 4.54 9.89 -11.75
C ARG A 41 4.70 9.76 -13.26
N LEU A 42 4.44 8.56 -13.80
CA LEU A 42 4.48 8.34 -15.25
C LEU A 42 3.41 9.15 -15.98
N ALA A 43 2.18 9.14 -15.47
CA ALA A 43 1.08 9.92 -16.04
C ALA A 43 1.40 11.41 -16.06
N GLU A 44 1.89 11.95 -14.94
CA GLU A 44 2.30 13.37 -14.84
C GLU A 44 3.43 13.70 -15.80
N ALA A 45 4.42 12.83 -15.94
CA ALA A 45 5.51 13.01 -16.90
C ALA A 45 5.01 13.00 -18.36
N CYS A 46 3.91 12.33 -18.63
CA CYS A 46 3.23 12.34 -19.94
C CYS A 46 2.25 13.51 -20.10
N GLY A 47 2.17 14.43 -19.15
CA GLY A 47 1.28 15.58 -19.19
C GLY A 47 -0.17 15.27 -18.80
N LEU A 48 -0.41 14.14 -18.14
CA LEU A 48 -1.73 13.75 -17.65
C LEU A 48 -1.85 14.07 -16.16
N SER A 49 -3.09 14.33 -15.70
CA SER A 49 -3.33 14.53 -14.27
C SER A 49 -3.63 13.18 -13.56
N ALA A 50 -3.44 13.18 -12.25
CA ALA A 50 -3.81 12.03 -11.43
C ALA A 50 -5.32 11.74 -11.50
N GLU A 51 -6.16 12.78 -11.68
CA GLU A 51 -7.60 12.66 -11.81
C GLU A 51 -8.01 11.91 -13.08
N VAL A 52 -7.35 12.18 -14.20
CA VAL A 52 -7.59 11.46 -15.47
C VAL A 52 -7.23 9.98 -15.31
N LEU A 53 -6.09 9.69 -14.70
CA LEU A 53 -5.69 8.31 -14.40
C LEU A 53 -6.73 7.63 -13.50
N ARG A 54 -7.21 8.33 -12.47
CA ARG A 54 -8.26 7.82 -11.57
C ARG A 54 -9.55 7.48 -12.31
N GLU A 55 -10.03 8.38 -13.18
CA GLU A 55 -11.27 8.15 -13.92
C GLU A 55 -11.20 6.87 -14.75
N VAL A 56 -10.12 6.68 -15.49
CA VAL A 56 -9.91 5.47 -16.30
C VAL A 56 -9.80 4.23 -15.40
N GLY A 57 -8.98 4.30 -14.35
CA GLY A 57 -8.76 3.18 -13.45
C GLY A 57 -9.99 2.80 -12.64
N LYS A 58 -10.82 3.78 -12.28
CA LYS A 58 -12.11 3.55 -11.61
C LYS A 58 -13.09 2.84 -12.53
N GLU A 59 -13.21 3.30 -13.77
CA GLU A 59 -14.14 2.74 -14.75
C GLU A 59 -13.84 1.28 -15.07
N ASN A 60 -12.56 0.94 -15.20
CA ASN A 60 -12.14 -0.43 -15.51
C ASN A 60 -11.86 -1.30 -14.26
N GLY A 61 -12.04 -0.76 -13.05
CA GLY A 61 -11.87 -1.49 -11.79
C GLY A 61 -10.43 -1.69 -11.34
N VAL A 62 -9.45 -1.05 -11.97
CA VAL A 62 -8.02 -1.17 -11.61
C VAL A 62 -7.67 -0.31 -10.40
N ILE A 63 -8.22 0.89 -10.30
CA ILE A 63 -7.97 1.82 -9.19
C ILE A 63 -9.17 1.82 -8.24
N ASN A 64 -8.95 1.43 -6.99
CA ASN A 64 -9.94 1.57 -5.93
C ASN A 64 -9.76 2.90 -5.18
N GLU A 65 -10.74 3.24 -4.35
CA GLU A 65 -10.74 4.50 -3.59
C GLU A 65 -9.56 4.59 -2.62
N GLN A 66 -9.15 3.49 -2.00
CA GLN A 66 -8.02 3.47 -1.07
C GLN A 66 -6.70 3.83 -1.75
N MET A 67 -6.45 3.30 -2.94
CA MET A 67 -5.27 3.63 -3.75
C MET A 67 -5.22 5.12 -4.09
N TYR A 68 -6.35 5.65 -4.54
CA TYR A 68 -6.44 7.06 -4.90
C TYR A 68 -6.27 7.97 -3.68
N MET A 69 -6.94 7.69 -2.57
CA MET A 69 -6.86 8.47 -1.34
C MET A 69 -5.43 8.49 -0.77
N PHE A 70 -4.74 7.36 -0.83
CA PHE A 70 -3.33 7.31 -0.40
C PHE A 70 -2.47 8.30 -1.20
N ILE A 71 -2.51 8.24 -2.52
CA ILE A 71 -1.71 9.12 -3.38
C ILE A 71 -2.13 10.59 -3.22
N SER A 72 -3.43 10.86 -3.19
CA SER A 72 -3.95 12.21 -3.03
C SER A 72 -3.52 12.85 -1.73
N ASN A 73 -3.65 12.15 -0.61
CA ASN A 73 -3.25 12.65 0.71
C ASN A 73 -1.74 12.83 0.82
N ARG A 74 -0.96 11.87 0.34
CA ARG A 74 0.50 11.96 0.34
C ARG A 74 0.99 13.15 -0.50
N ASN A 75 0.45 13.31 -1.71
CA ASN A 75 0.85 14.38 -2.61
C ASN A 75 0.40 15.76 -2.09
N ALA A 76 -0.75 15.84 -1.43
CA ALA A 76 -1.20 17.07 -0.78
C ALA A 76 -0.25 17.49 0.36
N LEU A 77 0.22 16.54 1.16
CA LEU A 77 1.25 16.80 2.17
C LEU A 77 2.56 17.26 1.54
N ALA A 78 2.99 16.62 0.46
CA ALA A 78 4.21 16.99 -0.26
C ALA A 78 4.14 18.39 -0.88
N ALA A 79 2.97 18.80 -1.36
CA ALA A 79 2.76 20.11 -1.97
C ALA A 79 2.66 21.25 -0.95
N ASN A 80 2.14 20.97 0.25
CA ASN A 80 1.84 21.98 1.28
C ASN A 80 2.81 21.97 2.47
N GLY A 81 3.73 21.00 2.54
CA GLY A 81 4.70 20.85 3.61
C GLY A 81 6.11 20.64 3.09
N ASP A 82 7.05 20.60 4.02
CA ASP A 82 8.42 20.20 3.74
C ASP A 82 8.61 18.68 3.96
N GLN A 83 9.78 18.18 3.64
CA GLN A 83 10.09 16.75 3.82
C GLN A 83 9.94 16.31 5.28
N ALA A 84 10.28 17.17 6.24
CA ALA A 84 10.13 16.86 7.66
C ALA A 84 8.68 16.62 8.06
N THR A 85 7.74 17.36 7.47
CA THR A 85 6.29 17.17 7.66
C THR A 85 5.84 15.82 7.12
N ILE A 86 6.28 15.46 5.92
CA ILE A 86 5.96 14.17 5.30
C ILE A 86 6.55 13.04 6.15
N ASP A 87 7.80 13.12 6.54
CA ASP A 87 8.49 12.12 7.35
C ASP A 87 7.77 11.90 8.70
N LYS A 88 7.28 12.99 9.29
CA LYS A 88 6.55 12.93 10.56
C LYS A 88 5.21 12.19 10.45
N TYR A 89 4.43 12.47 9.42
CA TYR A 89 3.07 11.92 9.31
C TYR A 89 3.00 10.60 8.54
N MET A 90 3.86 10.41 7.55
CA MET A 90 3.84 9.24 6.68
C MET A 90 4.95 8.23 7.00
N GLY A 91 6.06 8.68 7.58
CA GLY A 91 7.20 7.82 7.91
C GLY A 91 6.84 6.62 8.78
N PRO A 92 6.12 6.79 9.90
CA PRO A 92 5.72 5.66 10.74
C PRO A 92 4.88 4.62 10.00
N MET A 93 4.03 5.06 9.05
CA MET A 93 3.24 4.15 8.22
C MET A 93 4.10 3.39 7.21
N GLY A 94 5.10 4.04 6.65
CA GLY A 94 6.09 3.39 5.77
C GLY A 94 6.89 2.32 6.49
N LEU A 95 7.35 2.59 7.71
CA LEU A 95 8.06 1.63 8.55
C LEU A 95 7.17 0.45 8.96
N LEU A 96 5.90 0.71 9.23
CA LEU A 96 4.93 -0.35 9.50
C LEU A 96 4.73 -1.24 8.27
N GLY A 97 4.65 -0.64 7.09
CA GLY A 97 4.56 -1.36 5.82
C GLY A 97 5.77 -2.26 5.58
N GLU A 98 6.97 -1.73 5.79
CA GLU A 98 8.21 -2.51 5.70
C GLU A 98 8.21 -3.69 6.67
N LYS A 99 7.81 -3.46 7.91
CA LYS A 99 7.68 -4.53 8.92
C LYS A 99 6.70 -5.61 8.49
N ASP A 100 5.52 -5.23 8.01
CA ASP A 100 4.49 -6.18 7.57
C ASP A 100 4.97 -7.00 6.36
N LEU A 101 5.66 -6.38 5.41
CA LEU A 101 6.23 -7.08 4.26
C LEU A 101 7.38 -8.02 4.67
N ASN A 102 8.20 -7.62 5.64
CA ASN A 102 9.22 -8.51 6.21
C ASN A 102 8.58 -9.74 6.88
N CYS A 103 7.47 -9.57 7.60
CA CYS A 103 6.72 -10.68 8.16
C CYS A 103 6.20 -11.63 7.08
N ALA A 104 5.67 -11.10 5.98
CA ALA A 104 5.21 -11.91 4.85
C ALA A 104 6.36 -12.69 4.21
N LEU A 105 7.52 -12.05 4.01
CA LEU A 105 8.71 -12.68 3.44
C LEU A 105 9.29 -13.77 4.35
N THR A 106 9.33 -13.54 5.66
CA THR A 106 9.76 -14.54 6.65
C THR A 106 8.84 -15.76 6.63
N THR A 107 7.52 -15.51 6.60
CA THR A 107 6.53 -16.60 6.51
C THR A 107 6.68 -17.38 5.22
N ALA A 108 6.89 -16.70 4.09
CA ALA A 108 7.12 -17.33 2.81
C ALA A 108 8.39 -18.21 2.82
N ALA A 109 9.49 -17.70 3.40
CA ALA A 109 10.75 -18.46 3.52
C ALA A 109 10.58 -19.72 4.35
N ASP A 110 9.84 -19.66 5.47
CA ASP A 110 9.54 -20.83 6.31
C ASP A 110 8.72 -21.88 5.54
N LEU A 111 7.94 -21.46 4.56
CA LEU A 111 7.14 -22.34 3.69
C LEU A 111 7.86 -22.69 2.38
N GLN A 112 9.13 -22.32 2.26
CA GLN A 112 9.94 -22.54 1.03
C GLN A 112 9.33 -21.91 -0.22
N LEU A 113 8.68 -20.75 -0.05
CA LEU A 113 8.05 -19.98 -1.11
C LEU A 113 8.86 -18.71 -1.39
N SER A 114 9.09 -18.42 -2.67
CA SER A 114 9.74 -17.18 -3.11
C SER A 114 8.71 -16.14 -3.53
N LEU A 115 8.89 -14.90 -3.05
CA LEU A 115 8.04 -13.75 -3.38
C LEU A 115 8.90 -12.57 -3.88
N PRO A 116 9.48 -12.67 -5.09
CA PRO A 116 10.46 -11.68 -5.57
C PRO A 116 9.88 -10.27 -5.73
N ALA A 117 8.64 -10.13 -6.15
CA ALA A 117 7.99 -8.81 -6.23
C ALA A 117 7.84 -8.17 -4.84
N THR A 118 7.50 -8.97 -3.83
CA THR A 118 7.37 -8.50 -2.45
C THR A 118 8.70 -8.02 -1.88
N GLU A 119 9.80 -8.65 -2.24
CA GLU A 119 11.15 -8.20 -1.83
C GLU A 119 11.44 -6.78 -2.34
N VAL A 120 11.16 -6.52 -3.61
CA VAL A 120 11.33 -5.18 -4.22
C VAL A 120 10.43 -4.15 -3.54
N ILE A 121 9.15 -4.49 -3.33
CA ILE A 121 8.19 -3.59 -2.70
C ILE A 121 8.60 -3.29 -1.26
N ARG A 122 9.05 -4.28 -0.50
CA ARG A 122 9.56 -4.10 0.86
C ARG A 122 10.69 -3.08 0.92
N ASP A 123 11.62 -3.13 -0.04
CA ASP A 123 12.74 -2.20 -0.09
C ASP A 123 12.35 -0.78 -0.48
N MET A 124 11.21 -0.61 -1.15
CA MET A 124 10.70 0.67 -1.64
C MET A 124 9.64 1.31 -0.75
N ILE A 125 8.91 0.52 0.04
CA ILE A 125 7.64 0.98 0.62
C ILE A 125 7.79 2.19 1.53
N ASN A 126 8.86 2.29 2.30
CA ASN A 126 9.09 3.46 3.13
C ASN A 126 9.22 4.73 2.27
N ASP A 127 10.02 4.68 1.21
CA ASP A 127 10.20 5.80 0.29
C ASP A 127 8.90 6.14 -0.47
N VAL A 128 8.08 5.15 -0.76
CA VAL A 128 6.74 5.36 -1.34
C VAL A 128 5.87 6.20 -0.39
N PHE A 129 5.86 5.88 0.91
CA PHE A 129 5.08 6.63 1.89
C PHE A 129 5.59 8.07 2.09
N ILE A 130 6.89 8.27 2.11
CA ILE A 130 7.49 9.60 2.35
C ILE A 130 7.76 10.39 1.06
N ALA A 131 7.19 9.97 -0.06
CA ALA A 131 7.26 10.63 -1.36
C ALA A 131 8.70 10.76 -1.94
N LYS A 132 9.58 9.81 -1.65
CA LYS A 132 10.93 9.71 -2.23
C LYS A 132 11.02 8.68 -3.37
N ALA A 133 9.94 7.96 -3.58
CA ALA A 133 9.83 7.00 -4.68
C ALA A 133 8.50 7.15 -5.42
#